data_58fe459145caf8e74a3ffbfa17c74960
#
_entry.id   58fe459145caf8e74a3ffbfa17c74960
#
_cell.length_a   1.000
_cell.length_b   1.000
_cell.length_c   1.000
_cell.angle_alpha   90.00
_cell.angle_beta   90.00
_cell.angle_gamma   90.00
#
_symmetry.space_group_name_H-M   'P 1'
#
loop_
_entity.id
_entity.type
_entity.pdbx_description
1 polymer ?
#
loop_
_entity_poly.entity_id
_entity_poly.type
_entity_poly.pdbx_seq_one_letter_code
_entity_poly.pdbx_strand_id
1 'polypeptide(L)'
;MRQQISQVPIQPLNRESGPTLAWMVVLAVARAAEQAARENRRIAFTLADDDELRGIRDDDPDAVVAWQPSHGWICLLPADDDRRALIDLYLPVCSATAVHPVTVGHLGESLDGFIATHTGDSQWVTGPENVVHMHRLRALCDAVVVGAGTVAADDPQLTTRLVPGRNPLRVVLDPGRRLRDDHRVFQDDGSDTLYVCARELVEPGERRFGSAEVFGVSGTGDGLDLHELIGALRARGCSRIFVEGGGVTVSTFLQADLLDRLHLAIAPLLIGDGRAAIRLPPPVALGDCHRPAYRVFRMGGDVLFDCDLRSRLDDFPSGDEDRTIARII
;
A
#
# COMPACT_ATOMS: atom_id res chain seq x y z
N MET A 1 0.70 -32.23 1.79
CA MET A 1 2.15 -32.11 2.11
C MET A 1 2.41 -30.61 2.26
N ARG A 2 2.45 -30.08 3.48
CA ARG A 2 2.76 -28.65 3.75
C ARG A 2 4.27 -28.50 3.54
N GLN A 3 4.68 -27.94 2.41
CA GLN A 3 6.06 -27.49 2.26
C GLN A 3 6.25 -26.28 3.17
N GLN A 4 7.18 -26.40 4.09
CA GLN A 4 7.69 -25.31 4.89
C GLN A 4 8.14 -24.20 3.94
N ILE A 5 7.61 -22.99 4.15
CA ILE A 5 8.15 -21.78 3.56
C ILE A 5 9.63 -21.73 3.99
N SER A 6 10.52 -22.05 3.05
CA SER A 6 11.95 -21.83 3.29
C SER A 6 12.11 -20.34 3.51
N GLN A 7 12.52 -19.98 4.72
CA GLN A 7 12.92 -18.62 5.07
C GLN A 7 13.95 -18.20 4.01
N VAL A 8 13.59 -17.25 3.17
CA VAL A 8 14.59 -16.57 2.33
C VAL A 8 15.58 -15.97 3.35
N PRO A 9 16.86 -16.36 3.32
CA PRO A 9 17.81 -15.85 4.28
C PRO A 9 17.89 -14.34 4.11
N ILE A 10 17.59 -13.60 5.18
CA ILE A 10 17.78 -12.15 5.25
C ILE A 10 19.30 -11.95 5.15
N GLN A 11 19.77 -11.59 3.95
CA GLN A 11 21.16 -11.14 3.81
C GLN A 11 21.31 -9.86 4.63
N PRO A 12 22.41 -9.69 5.39
CA PRO A 12 22.69 -8.43 6.07
C PRO A 12 22.69 -7.32 5.02
N LEU A 13 21.93 -6.25 5.28
CA LEU A 13 21.81 -5.09 4.42
C LEU A 13 23.20 -4.50 4.21
N ASN A 14 23.72 -4.62 3.00
CA ASN A 14 24.89 -3.88 2.60
C ASN A 14 24.50 -2.40 2.46
N ARG A 15 24.88 -1.55 3.42
CA ARG A 15 24.59 -0.11 3.43
C ARG A 15 25.12 0.64 2.19
N GLU A 16 26.04 0.06 1.47
CA GLU A 16 26.64 0.64 0.27
C GLU A 16 25.85 0.33 -1.01
N SER A 17 24.84 -0.55 -0.96
CA SER A 17 24.04 -0.87 -2.14
C SER A 17 23.02 0.25 -2.43
N GLY A 18 22.90 0.67 -3.70
CA GLY A 18 21.95 1.69 -4.15
C GLY A 18 20.50 1.45 -3.66
N PRO A 19 19.93 0.23 -3.78
CA PRO A 19 18.59 -0.07 -3.30
C PRO A 19 18.41 0.08 -1.78
N THR A 20 19.42 -0.22 -0.98
CA THR A 20 19.36 -0.05 0.48
C THR A 20 19.39 1.42 0.85
N LEU A 21 20.28 2.21 0.24
CA LEU A 21 20.34 3.65 0.45
C LEU A 21 19.05 4.34 0.00
N ALA A 22 18.48 3.95 -1.15
CA ALA A 22 17.19 4.45 -1.61
C ALA A 22 16.08 4.19 -0.59
N TRP A 23 16.06 3.00 0.03
CA TRP A 23 15.07 2.67 1.06
C TRP A 23 15.26 3.50 2.34
N MET A 24 16.50 3.80 2.73
CA MET A 24 16.77 4.68 3.88
C MET A 24 16.28 6.11 3.61
N VAL A 25 16.46 6.64 2.38
CA VAL A 25 15.86 7.92 1.97
C VAL A 25 14.34 7.88 2.11
N VAL A 26 13.68 6.83 1.60
CA VAL A 26 12.22 6.67 1.69
C VAL A 26 11.74 6.68 3.15
N LEU A 27 12.42 5.98 4.05
CA LEU A 27 12.07 5.99 5.47
C LEU A 27 12.27 7.38 6.11
N ALA A 28 13.36 8.06 5.75
CA ALA A 28 13.66 9.39 6.27
C ALA A 28 12.63 10.43 5.82
N VAL A 29 12.24 10.45 4.53
CA VAL A 29 11.20 11.37 4.02
C VAL A 29 9.84 11.07 4.64
N ALA A 30 9.51 9.80 4.90
CA ALA A 30 8.26 9.43 5.55
C ALA A 30 8.18 9.99 6.98
N ARG A 31 9.29 10.01 7.72
CA ARG A 31 9.37 10.60 9.07
C ARG A 31 9.29 12.12 9.05
N ALA A 32 9.90 12.75 8.04
CA ALA A 32 10.02 14.21 7.96
C ALA A 32 8.79 14.94 7.38
N ALA A 33 7.81 14.23 6.83
CA ALA A 33 6.69 14.84 6.08
C ALA A 33 5.92 15.90 6.87
N GLU A 34 5.55 15.62 8.12
CA GLU A 34 4.81 16.56 8.96
C GLU A 34 5.60 17.85 9.25
N GLN A 35 6.90 17.72 9.49
CA GLN A 35 7.77 18.87 9.70
C GLN A 35 7.94 19.67 8.42
N ALA A 36 8.23 18.99 7.30
CA ALA A 36 8.40 19.65 6.00
C ALA A 36 7.13 20.40 5.58
N ALA A 37 5.95 19.82 5.83
CA ALA A 37 4.67 20.47 5.55
C ALA A 37 4.46 21.75 6.37
N ARG A 38 4.86 21.76 7.65
CA ARG A 38 4.75 22.95 8.52
C ARG A 38 5.61 24.12 8.07
N GLU A 39 6.75 23.85 7.45
CA GLU A 39 7.66 24.88 6.92
C GLU A 39 7.00 25.68 5.76
N ASN A 40 6.02 25.10 5.09
CA ASN A 40 5.22 25.70 4.01
C ASN A 40 6.06 26.43 2.94
N ARG A 41 7.26 25.89 2.64
CA ARG A 41 8.16 26.38 1.59
C ARG A 41 8.88 25.21 0.94
N ARG A 42 9.46 25.45 -0.24
CA ARG A 42 10.33 24.47 -0.90
C ARG A 42 11.62 24.31 -0.10
N ILE A 43 12.03 23.08 0.15
CA ILE A 43 13.27 22.74 0.84
C ILE A 43 13.85 21.48 0.19
N ALA A 44 15.12 21.55 -0.21
CA ALA A 44 15.87 20.38 -0.66
C ALA A 44 16.59 19.70 0.52
N PHE A 45 16.79 18.40 0.38
CA PHE A 45 17.41 17.57 1.41
C PHE A 45 18.37 16.56 0.81
N THR A 46 19.40 16.25 1.58
CA THR A 46 20.27 15.08 1.42
C THR A 46 20.09 14.13 2.60
N LEU A 47 20.50 12.86 2.45
CA LEU A 47 20.56 11.91 3.54
C LEU A 47 21.90 12.05 4.24
N ALA A 48 21.89 12.29 5.55
CA ALA A 48 23.08 12.34 6.38
C ALA A 48 23.52 10.93 6.85
N ASP A 49 24.72 10.81 7.42
CA ASP A 49 25.30 9.54 7.89
C ASP A 49 24.49 8.85 9.00
N ASP A 50 23.66 9.61 9.72
CA ASP A 50 22.77 9.13 10.78
C ASP A 50 21.39 8.69 10.26
N ASP A 51 21.21 8.56 8.95
CA ASP A 51 19.98 8.20 8.27
C ASP A 51 18.82 9.23 8.46
N GLU A 52 19.17 10.49 8.81
CA GLU A 52 18.23 11.60 8.90
C GLU A 52 18.35 12.55 7.69
N LEU A 53 17.26 13.24 7.36
CA LEU A 53 17.31 14.28 6.31
C LEU A 53 17.93 15.55 6.85
N ARG A 54 18.90 16.07 6.11
CA ARG A 54 19.49 17.39 6.34
C ARG A 54 19.10 18.35 5.22
N GLY A 55 18.47 19.47 5.58
CA GLY A 55 18.14 20.53 4.63
C GLY A 55 19.39 21.15 4.03
N ILE A 56 19.39 21.34 2.72
CA ILE A 56 20.46 21.93 1.93
C ILE A 56 19.89 22.93 0.92
N ARG A 57 20.76 23.57 0.15
CA ARG A 57 20.32 24.50 -0.90
C ARG A 57 19.68 23.73 -2.07
N ASP A 58 18.71 24.35 -2.75
CA ASP A 58 18.01 23.75 -3.90
C ASP A 58 18.93 23.41 -5.08
N ASP A 59 20.03 24.14 -5.22
CA ASP A 59 21.05 23.98 -6.27
C ASP A 59 22.24 23.11 -5.85
N ASP A 60 22.17 22.51 -4.67
CA ASP A 60 23.21 21.63 -4.17
C ASP A 60 23.22 20.30 -4.96
N PRO A 61 24.38 19.88 -5.52
CA PRO A 61 24.48 18.64 -6.29
C PRO A 61 24.19 17.37 -5.47
N ASP A 62 24.28 17.46 -4.14
CA ASP A 62 24.00 16.34 -3.22
C ASP A 62 22.53 16.25 -2.84
N ALA A 63 21.66 17.10 -3.42
CA ALA A 63 20.23 17.07 -3.18
C ALA A 63 19.58 15.80 -3.76
N VAL A 64 18.93 15.01 -2.90
CA VAL A 64 18.27 13.76 -3.27
C VAL A 64 16.77 13.95 -3.45
N VAL A 65 16.15 14.69 -2.53
CA VAL A 65 14.70 14.95 -2.53
C VAL A 65 14.42 16.41 -2.16
N ALA A 66 13.25 16.90 -2.55
CA ALA A 66 12.76 18.19 -2.05
C ALA A 66 11.27 18.08 -1.65
N TRP A 67 10.89 18.87 -0.65
CA TRP A 67 9.50 19.13 -0.31
C TRP A 67 8.98 20.31 -1.11
N GLN A 68 7.76 20.17 -1.67
CA GLN A 68 7.02 21.26 -2.31
C GLN A 68 5.64 21.36 -1.65
N PRO A 69 5.24 22.52 -1.12
CA PRO A 69 4.00 22.67 -0.34
C PRO A 69 2.73 22.14 -1.03
N SER A 70 2.63 22.29 -2.35
CA SER A 70 1.47 21.88 -3.13
C SER A 70 1.53 20.45 -3.71
N HIS A 71 2.71 19.82 -3.67
CA HIS A 71 2.97 18.53 -4.35
C HIS A 71 3.50 17.44 -3.40
N GLY A 72 3.97 17.81 -2.21
CA GLY A 72 4.67 16.91 -1.31
C GLY A 72 6.13 16.68 -1.72
N TRP A 73 6.64 15.49 -1.50
CA TRP A 73 8.00 15.10 -1.83
C TRP A 73 8.20 14.89 -3.33
N ILE A 74 9.31 15.38 -3.86
CA ILE A 74 9.79 15.11 -5.21
C ILE A 74 11.22 14.57 -5.18
N CYS A 75 11.56 13.69 -6.11
CA CYS A 75 12.92 13.18 -6.31
C CYS A 75 13.73 14.15 -7.18
N LEU A 76 14.95 14.47 -6.73
CA LEU A 76 15.87 15.35 -7.45
C LEU A 76 16.99 14.58 -8.16
N LEU A 77 17.12 13.27 -7.92
CA LEU A 77 18.12 12.44 -8.57
C LEU A 77 17.98 12.45 -10.10
N PRO A 78 19.07 12.32 -10.86
CA PRO A 78 19.05 12.16 -12.31
C PRO A 78 18.19 10.95 -12.74
N ALA A 79 17.69 10.97 -13.99
CA ALA A 79 16.81 9.91 -14.50
C ALA A 79 17.49 8.53 -14.60
N ASP A 80 18.80 8.52 -14.74
CA ASP A 80 19.66 7.32 -14.85
C ASP A 80 20.24 6.85 -13.50
N ASP A 81 19.91 7.53 -12.39
CA ASP A 81 20.29 7.08 -11.04
C ASP A 81 19.46 5.85 -10.65
N ASP A 82 20.11 4.77 -10.26
CA ASP A 82 19.50 3.47 -9.92
C ASP A 82 18.60 3.52 -8.66
N ARG A 83 18.77 4.56 -7.82
CA ARG A 83 17.95 4.79 -6.62
C ARG A 83 16.61 5.45 -6.94
N ARG A 84 16.58 6.21 -8.06
CA ARG A 84 15.45 7.09 -8.39
C ARG A 84 14.12 6.36 -8.45
N ALA A 85 14.04 5.26 -9.17
CA ALA A 85 12.80 4.53 -9.39
C ALA A 85 12.15 4.06 -8.07
N LEU A 86 12.98 3.57 -7.13
CA LEU A 86 12.50 3.15 -5.83
C LEU A 86 12.01 4.33 -5.00
N ILE A 87 12.75 5.44 -4.98
CA ILE A 87 12.36 6.66 -4.26
C ILE A 87 11.05 7.19 -4.85
N ASP A 88 10.99 7.41 -6.17
CA ASP A 88 9.81 7.95 -6.86
C ASP A 88 8.53 7.15 -6.57
N LEU A 89 8.62 5.81 -6.51
CA LEU A 89 7.46 4.96 -6.24
C LEU A 89 6.79 5.28 -4.91
N TYR A 90 7.58 5.53 -3.86
CA TYR A 90 7.04 5.67 -2.50
C TYR A 90 6.83 7.13 -2.07
N LEU A 91 7.40 8.13 -2.75
CA LEU A 91 7.25 9.54 -2.36
C LEU A 91 5.79 9.99 -2.21
N PRO A 92 4.82 9.59 -3.06
CA PRO A 92 3.43 9.98 -2.87
C PRO A 92 2.84 9.49 -1.53
N VAL A 93 3.17 8.24 -1.12
CA VAL A 93 2.76 7.70 0.17
C VAL A 93 3.49 8.40 1.31
N CYS A 94 4.78 8.67 1.15
CA CYS A 94 5.59 9.38 2.14
C CYS A 94 5.16 10.85 2.33
N SER A 95 4.51 11.45 1.33
CA SER A 95 4.01 12.84 1.41
C SER A 95 2.76 13.01 2.27
N ALA A 96 2.16 11.91 2.74
CA ALA A 96 1.00 11.97 3.59
C ALA A 96 1.29 12.65 4.93
N THR A 97 0.35 13.48 5.36
CA THR A 97 0.33 14.19 6.64
C THR A 97 -1.04 14.04 7.31
N ALA A 98 -1.20 14.48 8.55
CA ALA A 98 -2.50 14.48 9.23
C ALA A 98 -3.55 15.32 8.47
N VAL A 99 -3.13 16.39 7.78
CA VAL A 99 -4.02 17.25 6.98
C VAL A 99 -4.31 16.65 5.60
N HIS A 100 -3.32 16.00 5.00
CA HIS A 100 -3.42 15.35 3.70
C HIS A 100 -3.07 13.86 3.82
N PRO A 101 -3.97 13.07 4.43
CA PRO A 101 -3.72 11.64 4.62
C PRO A 101 -3.82 10.86 3.30
N VAL A 102 -3.20 9.68 3.27
CA VAL A 102 -3.22 8.78 2.10
C VAL A 102 -3.70 7.40 2.51
N THR A 103 -4.62 6.85 1.70
CA THR A 103 -4.99 5.44 1.74
C THR A 103 -4.53 4.80 0.42
N VAL A 104 -3.66 3.79 0.49
CA VAL A 104 -3.14 3.06 -0.67
C VAL A 104 -3.67 1.63 -0.65
N GLY A 105 -4.28 1.21 -1.77
CA GLY A 105 -4.64 -0.19 -2.01
C GLY A 105 -3.55 -0.91 -2.80
N HIS A 106 -3.40 -2.23 -2.58
CA HIS A 106 -2.51 -3.04 -3.40
C HIS A 106 -3.15 -4.39 -3.74
N LEU A 107 -2.96 -4.80 -5.00
CA LEU A 107 -3.28 -6.14 -5.49
C LEU A 107 -2.14 -6.63 -6.40
N GLY A 108 -1.89 -7.94 -6.32
CA GLY A 108 -1.09 -8.66 -7.31
C GLY A 108 -1.99 -9.57 -8.13
N GLU A 109 -1.93 -9.47 -9.46
CA GLU A 109 -2.81 -10.22 -10.35
C GLU A 109 -2.07 -10.80 -11.56
N SER A 110 -2.72 -11.75 -12.23
CA SER A 110 -2.31 -12.26 -13.54
C SER A 110 -2.66 -11.27 -14.66
N LEU A 111 -2.12 -11.47 -15.87
CA LEU A 111 -2.43 -10.68 -17.06
C LEU A 111 -3.93 -10.64 -17.40
N ASP A 112 -4.65 -11.67 -17.03
CA ASP A 112 -6.09 -11.82 -17.26
C ASP A 112 -6.95 -11.44 -16.05
N GLY A 113 -6.35 -10.76 -15.02
CA GLY A 113 -7.06 -10.09 -13.96
C GLY A 113 -7.46 -10.95 -12.76
N PHE A 114 -6.76 -12.05 -12.48
CA PHE A 114 -7.07 -12.94 -11.36
C PHE A 114 -5.98 -12.91 -10.29
N ILE A 115 -6.39 -12.96 -9.01
CA ILE A 115 -5.49 -13.02 -7.84
C ILE A 115 -5.27 -14.45 -7.32
N ALA A 116 -6.04 -15.41 -7.79
CA ALA A 116 -5.96 -16.82 -7.40
C ALA A 116 -6.69 -17.67 -8.42
N THR A 117 -6.41 -18.98 -8.43
CA THR A 117 -7.21 -19.95 -9.16
C THR A 117 -8.62 -20.06 -8.58
N HIS A 118 -9.51 -20.76 -9.26
CA HIS A 118 -10.88 -21.04 -8.78
C HIS A 118 -10.89 -21.73 -7.41
N THR A 119 -9.95 -22.65 -7.15
CA THR A 119 -9.82 -23.35 -5.87
C THR A 119 -9.18 -22.50 -4.77
N GLY A 120 -8.64 -21.33 -5.10
CA GLY A 120 -8.06 -20.40 -4.14
C GLY A 120 -6.54 -20.49 -4.00
N ASP A 121 -5.85 -21.24 -4.88
CA ASP A 121 -4.39 -21.21 -4.92
C ASP A 121 -3.95 -19.84 -5.45
N SER A 122 -3.28 -19.07 -4.58
CA SER A 122 -2.79 -17.70 -4.83
C SER A 122 -1.27 -17.59 -4.70
N GLN A 123 -0.60 -18.69 -4.31
CA GLN A 123 0.84 -18.64 -4.10
C GLN A 123 1.57 -18.42 -5.44
N TRP A 124 2.45 -17.42 -5.45
CA TRP A 124 3.31 -17.11 -6.60
C TRP A 124 2.58 -16.61 -7.86
N VAL A 125 1.40 -16.01 -7.71
CA VAL A 125 0.79 -15.24 -8.81
C VAL A 125 1.75 -14.14 -9.22
N THR A 126 2.32 -13.40 -8.27
CA THR A 126 3.37 -12.38 -8.48
C THR A 126 4.71 -12.80 -7.91
N GLY A 127 5.78 -12.16 -8.35
CA GLY A 127 7.16 -12.47 -7.95
C GLY A 127 7.52 -12.06 -6.51
N PRO A 128 8.72 -12.48 -6.04
CA PRO A 128 9.21 -12.17 -4.69
C PRO A 128 9.40 -10.68 -4.44
N GLU A 129 9.66 -9.88 -5.47
CA GLU A 129 9.79 -8.42 -5.36
C GLU A 129 8.47 -7.79 -4.92
N ASN A 130 7.33 -8.36 -5.33
CA ASN A 130 6.02 -7.92 -4.86
C ASN A 130 5.83 -8.18 -3.36
N VAL A 131 6.34 -9.30 -2.84
CA VAL A 131 6.33 -9.56 -1.40
C VAL A 131 7.15 -8.51 -0.65
N VAL A 132 8.34 -8.14 -1.16
CA VAL A 132 9.15 -7.06 -0.58
C VAL A 132 8.41 -5.72 -0.65
N HIS A 133 7.71 -5.44 -1.76
CA HIS A 133 6.90 -4.24 -1.91
C HIS A 133 5.80 -4.13 -0.85
N MET A 134 5.06 -5.22 -0.57
CA MET A 134 4.09 -5.26 0.52
C MET A 134 4.73 -4.96 1.88
N HIS A 135 5.91 -5.52 2.17
CA HIS A 135 6.64 -5.21 3.40
C HIS A 135 7.10 -3.75 3.48
N ARG A 136 7.43 -3.13 2.36
CA ARG A 136 7.75 -1.69 2.29
C ARG A 136 6.51 -0.84 2.57
N LEU A 137 5.35 -1.17 2.02
CA LEU A 137 4.10 -0.49 2.33
C LEU A 137 3.73 -0.63 3.81
N ARG A 138 3.88 -1.83 4.40
CA ARG A 138 3.65 -2.03 5.83
C ARG A 138 4.61 -1.19 6.69
N ALA A 139 5.88 -1.06 6.28
CA ALA A 139 6.87 -0.25 7.00
C ALA A 139 6.57 1.25 6.96
N LEU A 140 5.93 1.73 5.90
CA LEU A 140 5.61 3.15 5.68
C LEU A 140 4.27 3.54 6.28
N CYS A 141 3.31 2.62 6.32
CA CYS A 141 1.95 2.93 6.74
C CYS A 141 1.75 2.79 8.24
N ASP A 142 0.83 3.59 8.78
CA ASP A 142 0.46 3.58 10.20
C ASP A 142 -0.48 2.43 10.52
N ALA A 143 -1.30 2.02 9.54
CA ALA A 143 -2.20 0.87 9.64
C ALA A 143 -2.17 0.04 8.36
N VAL A 144 -2.33 -1.29 8.50
CA VAL A 144 -2.61 -2.23 7.42
C VAL A 144 -3.99 -2.84 7.62
N VAL A 145 -4.83 -2.76 6.59
CA VAL A 145 -6.21 -3.28 6.60
C VAL A 145 -6.29 -4.54 5.75
N VAL A 146 -6.91 -5.58 6.29
CA VAL A 146 -7.11 -6.86 5.59
C VAL A 146 -8.51 -7.41 5.87
N GLY A 147 -9.11 -8.09 4.91
CA GLY A 147 -10.39 -8.76 5.09
C GLY A 147 -10.28 -10.15 5.74
N ALA A 148 -11.34 -10.59 6.40
CA ALA A 148 -11.45 -11.90 7.04
C ALA A 148 -11.15 -13.07 6.07
N GLY A 149 -11.51 -12.94 4.80
CA GLY A 149 -11.24 -13.95 3.79
C GLY A 149 -9.74 -14.22 3.60
N THR A 150 -8.91 -13.17 3.61
CA THR A 150 -7.45 -13.28 3.53
C THR A 150 -6.87 -13.89 4.81
N VAL A 151 -7.38 -13.46 5.98
CA VAL A 151 -6.93 -14.04 7.26
C VAL A 151 -7.24 -15.53 7.32
N ALA A 152 -8.44 -15.95 6.93
CA ALA A 152 -8.86 -17.35 6.92
C ALA A 152 -8.06 -18.21 5.93
N ALA A 153 -7.67 -17.65 4.77
CA ALA A 153 -6.97 -18.39 3.72
C ALA A 153 -5.45 -18.49 3.98
N ASP A 154 -4.82 -17.38 4.37
CA ASP A 154 -3.37 -17.24 4.37
C ASP A 154 -2.75 -17.18 5.78
N ASP A 155 -3.57 -17.03 6.82
CA ASP A 155 -3.14 -16.87 8.22
C ASP A 155 -1.93 -15.93 8.38
N PRO A 156 -2.04 -14.67 7.88
CA PRO A 156 -0.92 -13.76 7.78
C PRO A 156 -0.54 -13.15 9.14
N GLN A 157 0.74 -12.79 9.31
CA GLN A 157 1.17 -12.00 10.48
C GLN A 157 0.99 -10.49 10.30
N LEU A 158 0.98 -10.00 9.06
CA LEU A 158 0.86 -8.58 8.69
C LEU A 158 1.94 -7.67 9.30
N THR A 159 3.11 -8.22 9.57
CA THR A 159 4.26 -7.52 10.14
C THR A 159 5.30 -7.19 9.08
N THR A 160 6.15 -6.19 9.36
CA THR A 160 7.31 -5.83 8.55
C THR A 160 8.49 -6.72 8.93
N ARG A 161 9.03 -7.51 7.97
CA ARG A 161 10.11 -8.49 8.23
C ARG A 161 11.22 -8.49 7.19
N LEU A 162 10.91 -8.13 5.94
CA LEU A 162 11.87 -8.22 4.82
C LEU A 162 12.62 -6.92 4.54
N VAL A 163 12.24 -5.83 5.20
CA VAL A 163 12.86 -4.53 5.07
C VAL A 163 12.94 -3.86 6.44
N PRO A 164 13.88 -2.92 6.66
CA PRO A 164 13.86 -2.05 7.83
C PRO A 164 12.58 -1.23 7.89
N GLY A 165 12.05 -1.01 9.08
CA GLY A 165 10.87 -0.19 9.32
C GLY A 165 10.05 -0.70 10.50
N ARG A 166 9.04 0.07 10.91
CA ARG A 166 8.13 -0.29 12.01
C ARG A 166 7.01 -1.21 11.54
N ASN A 167 6.39 -1.91 12.46
CA ASN A 167 5.15 -2.61 12.18
C ASN A 167 3.96 -1.62 12.20
N PRO A 168 2.99 -1.76 11.29
CA PRO A 168 1.74 -1.00 11.32
C PRO A 168 0.76 -1.55 12.39
N LEU A 169 -0.25 -0.75 12.77
CA LEU A 169 -1.47 -1.26 13.38
C LEU A 169 -2.14 -2.23 12.41
N ARG A 170 -2.39 -3.47 12.83
CA ARG A 170 -3.12 -4.47 12.03
C ARG A 170 -4.62 -4.26 12.19
N VAL A 171 -5.37 -4.16 11.11
CA VAL A 171 -6.82 -3.95 11.11
C VAL A 171 -7.48 -5.10 10.34
N VAL A 172 -8.21 -5.95 11.03
CA VAL A 172 -8.88 -7.12 10.45
C VAL A 172 -10.37 -6.84 10.32
N LEU A 173 -10.88 -6.83 9.08
CA LEU A 173 -12.30 -6.61 8.78
C LEU A 173 -13.04 -7.94 8.73
N ASP A 174 -13.90 -8.19 9.70
CA ASP A 174 -14.77 -9.36 9.76
C ASP A 174 -16.21 -8.95 10.10
N PRO A 175 -16.97 -8.45 9.13
CA PRO A 175 -18.34 -7.94 9.37
C PRO A 175 -19.21 -8.89 10.17
N GLY A 176 -19.15 -10.17 9.89
CA GLY A 176 -19.99 -11.21 10.49
C GLY A 176 -19.33 -11.99 11.62
N ARG A 177 -18.15 -11.58 12.10
CA ARG A 177 -17.39 -12.28 13.18
C ARG A 177 -17.24 -13.79 12.94
N ARG A 178 -16.76 -14.15 11.74
CA ARG A 178 -16.63 -15.57 11.34
C ARG A 178 -15.25 -16.15 11.63
N LEU A 179 -14.25 -15.29 11.93
CA LEU A 179 -12.90 -15.73 12.27
C LEU A 179 -12.87 -16.29 13.69
N ARG A 180 -11.92 -17.19 13.88
CA ARG A 180 -11.55 -17.72 15.20
C ARG A 180 -10.33 -16.94 15.72
N ASP A 181 -10.18 -16.89 17.01
CA ASP A 181 -9.07 -16.20 17.66
C ASP A 181 -7.73 -16.94 17.59
N ASP A 182 -7.70 -18.17 17.03
CA ASP A 182 -6.49 -18.97 16.85
C ASP A 182 -5.64 -18.59 15.63
N HIS A 183 -6.08 -17.61 14.81
CA HIS A 183 -5.26 -17.05 13.74
C HIS A 183 -4.07 -16.26 14.29
N ARG A 184 -2.92 -16.34 13.60
CA ARG A 184 -1.64 -15.72 14.02
C ARG A 184 -1.78 -14.22 14.30
N VAL A 185 -2.58 -13.50 13.55
CA VAL A 185 -2.82 -12.07 13.73
C VAL A 185 -3.47 -11.73 15.08
N PHE A 186 -4.11 -12.70 15.75
CA PHE A 186 -4.75 -12.57 17.07
C PHE A 186 -3.97 -13.22 18.21
N GLN A 187 -2.87 -13.91 17.90
CA GLN A 187 -2.10 -14.68 18.88
C GLN A 187 -0.74 -14.07 19.20
N ASP A 188 -0.17 -13.33 18.27
CA ASP A 188 1.14 -12.74 18.45
C ASP A 188 1.03 -11.26 18.91
N ASP A 189 2.03 -10.82 19.64
CA ASP A 189 2.23 -9.46 20.14
C ASP A 189 3.20 -8.65 19.25
N GLY A 190 3.42 -9.10 18.02
CA GLY A 190 4.31 -8.44 17.05
C GLY A 190 3.86 -7.04 16.63
N SER A 191 2.57 -6.70 16.81
CA SER A 191 1.99 -5.39 16.63
C SER A 191 0.59 -5.33 17.22
N ASP A 192 0.09 -4.13 17.55
CA ASP A 192 -1.31 -3.95 17.93
C ASP A 192 -2.25 -4.40 16.82
N THR A 193 -3.37 -5.00 17.22
CA THR A 193 -4.40 -5.48 16.30
C THR A 193 -5.77 -4.93 16.67
N LEU A 194 -6.48 -4.41 15.67
CA LEU A 194 -7.87 -3.98 15.76
C LEU A 194 -8.74 -4.99 15.02
N TYR A 195 -9.61 -5.68 15.73
CA TYR A 195 -10.60 -6.60 15.16
C TYR A 195 -11.91 -5.86 14.94
N VAL A 196 -12.27 -5.62 13.67
CA VAL A 196 -13.38 -4.78 13.27
C VAL A 196 -14.54 -5.64 12.80
N CYS A 197 -15.71 -5.49 13.46
CA CYS A 197 -16.93 -6.20 13.12
C CYS A 197 -18.16 -5.28 13.18
N ALA A 198 -19.31 -5.79 12.78
CA ALA A 198 -20.57 -5.07 12.94
C ALA A 198 -20.82 -4.79 14.44
N ARG A 199 -21.18 -3.54 14.75
CA ARG A 199 -21.32 -3.05 16.14
C ARG A 199 -22.31 -3.86 16.95
N GLU A 200 -23.38 -4.30 16.30
CA GLU A 200 -24.44 -5.13 16.89
C GLU A 200 -23.99 -6.55 17.28
N LEU A 201 -22.81 -6.96 16.80
CA LEU A 201 -22.21 -8.25 17.14
C LEU A 201 -21.17 -8.14 18.27
N VAL A 202 -20.93 -6.96 18.79
CA VAL A 202 -20.01 -6.75 19.93
C VAL A 202 -20.77 -7.02 21.21
N GLU A 203 -20.29 -7.98 22.02
CA GLU A 203 -20.91 -8.33 23.30
C GLU A 203 -20.78 -7.18 24.31
N PRO A 204 -21.78 -6.95 25.19
CA PRO A 204 -21.69 -5.94 26.23
C PRO A 204 -20.46 -6.12 27.12
N GLY A 205 -19.56 -5.12 27.13
CA GLY A 205 -18.31 -5.13 27.90
C GLY A 205 -17.16 -5.85 27.23
N GLU A 206 -17.34 -6.42 26.06
CA GLU A 206 -16.27 -7.02 25.28
C GLU A 206 -15.27 -5.96 24.79
N ARG A 207 -14.01 -6.20 25.05
CA ARG A 207 -12.92 -5.31 24.62
C ARG A 207 -11.84 -6.02 23.79
N ARG A 208 -11.77 -7.35 23.86
CA ARG A 208 -10.72 -8.13 23.22
C ARG A 208 -11.26 -9.38 22.54
N PHE A 209 -10.58 -9.73 21.44
CA PHE A 209 -10.72 -10.99 20.74
C PHE A 209 -9.31 -11.55 20.48
N GLY A 210 -8.91 -12.58 21.24
CA GLY A 210 -7.51 -12.95 21.37
C GLY A 210 -6.69 -11.78 21.91
N SER A 211 -5.58 -11.44 21.26
CA SER A 211 -4.77 -10.26 21.58
C SER A 211 -5.34 -8.94 21.02
N ALA A 212 -6.28 -8.98 20.10
CA ALA A 212 -6.81 -7.83 19.39
C ALA A 212 -7.81 -7.02 20.21
N GLU A 213 -7.79 -5.68 20.05
CA GLU A 213 -8.87 -4.79 20.50
C GLU A 213 -10.09 -4.97 19.60
N VAL A 214 -11.28 -5.16 20.17
CA VAL A 214 -12.54 -5.23 19.42
C VAL A 214 -13.07 -3.83 19.15
N PHE A 215 -13.39 -3.56 17.89
CA PHE A 215 -13.95 -2.29 17.42
C PHE A 215 -15.22 -2.50 16.60
N GLY A 216 -16.35 -2.08 17.14
CA GLY A 216 -17.63 -2.16 16.46
C GLY A 216 -17.89 -0.98 15.54
N VAL A 217 -18.15 -1.24 14.26
CA VAL A 217 -18.49 -0.26 13.24
C VAL A 217 -19.91 -0.50 12.76
N SER A 218 -20.62 0.53 12.34
CA SER A 218 -21.98 0.40 11.81
C SER A 218 -22.04 -0.56 10.63
N GLY A 219 -22.98 -1.50 10.65
CA GLY A 219 -23.22 -2.42 9.54
C GLY A 219 -23.92 -1.70 8.38
N THR A 220 -23.56 -2.05 7.13
CA THR A 220 -24.20 -1.58 5.90
C THR A 220 -24.53 -2.78 5.01
N GLY A 221 -25.75 -3.31 5.09
CA GLY A 221 -26.10 -4.54 4.36
C GLY A 221 -25.18 -5.70 4.77
N ASP A 222 -24.39 -6.25 3.83
CA ASP A 222 -23.44 -7.33 4.09
C ASP A 222 -22.04 -6.85 4.50
N GLY A 223 -21.84 -5.54 4.70
CA GLY A 223 -20.54 -4.93 4.96
C GLY A 223 -20.49 -4.05 6.20
N LEU A 224 -19.45 -3.23 6.29
CA LEU A 224 -19.20 -2.25 7.35
C LEU A 224 -19.17 -0.85 6.75
N ASP A 225 -19.52 0.15 7.54
CA ASP A 225 -19.30 1.55 7.17
C ASP A 225 -17.79 1.86 7.19
N LEU A 226 -17.18 1.81 6.01
CA LEU A 226 -15.74 2.07 5.84
C LEU A 226 -15.38 3.55 6.08
N HIS A 227 -16.30 4.50 5.90
CA HIS A 227 -16.07 5.91 6.24
C HIS A 227 -15.92 6.09 7.74
N GLU A 228 -16.78 5.42 8.53
CA GLU A 228 -16.66 5.39 9.99
C GLU A 228 -15.31 4.78 10.43
N LEU A 229 -14.92 3.65 9.83
CA LEU A 229 -13.64 3.01 10.11
C LEU A 229 -12.46 3.94 9.81
N ILE A 230 -12.41 4.50 8.59
CA ILE A 230 -11.31 5.40 8.19
C ILE A 230 -11.27 6.62 9.10
N GLY A 231 -12.42 7.21 9.45
CA GLY A 231 -12.50 8.30 10.43
C GLY A 231 -11.89 7.93 11.78
N ALA A 232 -12.21 6.74 12.29
CA ALA A 232 -11.65 6.23 13.55
C ALA A 232 -10.13 6.00 13.48
N LEU A 233 -9.61 5.47 12.36
CA LEU A 233 -8.17 5.30 12.16
C LEU A 233 -7.45 6.65 12.05
N ARG A 234 -8.03 7.64 11.35
CA ARG A 234 -7.50 9.01 11.30
C ARG A 234 -7.48 9.67 12.69
N ALA A 235 -8.54 9.49 13.49
CA ALA A 235 -8.58 9.97 14.88
C ALA A 235 -7.51 9.31 15.78
N ARG A 236 -7.07 8.11 15.46
CA ARG A 236 -5.94 7.41 16.10
C ARG A 236 -4.56 7.88 15.58
N GLY A 237 -4.51 8.85 14.66
CA GLY A 237 -3.28 9.40 14.11
C GLY A 237 -2.73 8.64 12.89
N CYS A 238 -3.50 7.72 12.29
CA CYS A 238 -3.07 7.01 11.08
C CYS A 238 -3.16 7.93 9.86
N SER A 239 -2.09 8.58 9.45
CA SER A 239 -2.01 9.39 8.23
C SER A 239 -1.81 8.58 6.97
N ARG A 240 -1.25 7.37 7.09
CA ARG A 240 -1.00 6.43 6.00
C ARG A 240 -1.69 5.13 6.30
N ILE A 241 -2.63 4.73 5.46
CA ILE A 241 -3.36 3.47 5.60
C ILE A 241 -3.09 2.62 4.37
N PHE A 242 -2.68 1.38 4.59
CA PHE A 242 -2.46 0.39 3.56
C PHE A 242 -3.62 -0.62 3.55
N VAL A 243 -4.35 -0.71 2.45
CA VAL A 243 -5.38 -1.74 2.24
C VAL A 243 -4.74 -2.89 1.48
N GLU A 244 -4.40 -3.94 2.23
CA GLU A 244 -3.78 -5.15 1.72
C GLU A 244 -4.81 -6.27 1.64
N GLY A 245 -4.67 -7.11 0.64
CA GLY A 245 -5.38 -8.36 0.66
C GLY A 245 -6.29 -8.62 -0.51
N GLY A 246 -7.26 -9.51 -0.30
CA GLY A 246 -8.09 -10.03 -1.37
C GLY A 246 -8.87 -8.97 -2.14
N GLY A 247 -9.17 -9.29 -3.40
CA GLY A 247 -9.85 -8.39 -4.32
C GLY A 247 -11.16 -7.80 -3.78
N VAL A 248 -11.88 -8.52 -2.91
CA VAL A 248 -13.12 -8.01 -2.29
C VAL A 248 -12.84 -6.77 -1.44
N THR A 249 -11.85 -6.83 -0.53
CA THR A 249 -11.53 -5.71 0.36
C THR A 249 -11.11 -4.47 -0.43
N VAL A 250 -10.15 -4.62 -1.36
CA VAL A 250 -9.68 -3.50 -2.18
C VAL A 250 -10.81 -2.94 -3.05
N SER A 251 -11.65 -3.81 -3.65
CA SER A 251 -12.81 -3.38 -4.44
C SER A 251 -13.82 -2.60 -3.62
N THR A 252 -14.09 -3.01 -2.37
CA THR A 252 -15.04 -2.31 -1.50
C THR A 252 -14.52 -0.91 -1.13
N PHE A 253 -13.21 -0.77 -0.83
CA PHE A 253 -12.60 0.53 -0.59
C PHE A 253 -12.60 1.41 -1.85
N LEU A 254 -12.33 0.83 -3.02
CA LEU A 254 -12.37 1.53 -4.29
C LEU A 254 -13.78 2.01 -4.63
N GLN A 255 -14.78 1.17 -4.43
CA GLN A 255 -16.20 1.50 -4.64
C GLN A 255 -16.69 2.59 -3.69
N ALA A 256 -16.14 2.66 -2.48
CA ALA A 256 -16.48 3.67 -1.47
C ALA A 256 -15.69 4.99 -1.68
N ASP A 257 -14.86 5.10 -2.74
CA ASP A 257 -13.99 6.26 -3.01
C ASP A 257 -13.03 6.57 -1.83
N LEU A 258 -12.54 5.51 -1.18
CA LEU A 258 -11.67 5.60 0.00
C LEU A 258 -10.19 5.28 -0.29
N LEU A 259 -9.85 4.99 -1.54
CA LEU A 259 -8.46 4.85 -1.99
C LEU A 259 -7.99 6.11 -2.69
N ASP A 260 -6.86 6.63 -2.26
CA ASP A 260 -6.17 7.74 -2.92
C ASP A 260 -5.21 7.24 -4.00
N ARG A 261 -4.65 6.04 -3.77
CA ARG A 261 -3.75 5.37 -4.70
C ARG A 261 -4.06 3.88 -4.77
N LEU A 262 -3.79 3.30 -5.96
CA LEU A 262 -3.86 1.87 -6.17
C LEU A 262 -2.55 1.39 -6.80
N HIS A 263 -1.85 0.50 -6.12
CA HIS A 263 -0.70 -0.22 -6.64
C HIS A 263 -1.17 -1.57 -7.18
N LEU A 264 -1.08 -1.76 -8.49
CA LEU A 264 -1.51 -2.99 -9.16
C LEU A 264 -0.29 -3.67 -9.78
N ALA A 265 0.12 -4.80 -9.21
CA ALA A 265 1.21 -5.62 -9.73
C ALA A 265 0.65 -6.67 -10.69
N ILE A 266 1.06 -6.61 -11.95
CA ILE A 266 0.62 -7.53 -13.00
C ILE A 266 1.75 -8.50 -13.34
N ALA A 267 1.52 -9.77 -13.07
CA ALA A 267 2.45 -10.84 -13.40
C ALA A 267 2.24 -11.33 -14.84
N PRO A 268 3.29 -11.74 -15.56
CA PRO A 268 3.18 -12.33 -16.91
C PRO A 268 2.66 -13.78 -16.84
N LEU A 269 1.50 -13.97 -16.23
CA LEU A 269 0.82 -15.23 -15.98
C LEU A 269 -0.61 -15.16 -16.51
N LEU A 270 -1.13 -16.23 -17.07
CA LEU A 270 -2.54 -16.41 -17.43
C LEU A 270 -3.13 -17.51 -16.55
N ILE A 271 -4.22 -17.22 -15.85
CA ILE A 271 -4.94 -18.17 -14.98
C ILE A 271 -6.14 -18.78 -15.73
N GLY A 272 -6.77 -18.01 -16.63
CA GLY A 272 -7.90 -18.43 -17.44
C GLY A 272 -9.26 -18.21 -16.74
N ASP A 273 -9.47 -18.79 -15.56
CA ASP A 273 -10.62 -18.57 -14.70
C ASP A 273 -10.21 -18.69 -13.24
N GLY A 274 -10.67 -17.75 -12.41
CA GLY A 274 -10.25 -17.70 -11.04
C GLY A 274 -10.96 -16.61 -10.21
N ARG A 275 -10.32 -16.22 -9.12
CA ARG A 275 -10.81 -15.13 -8.28
C ARG A 275 -10.35 -13.80 -8.85
N ALA A 276 -11.30 -13.01 -9.35
CA ALA A 276 -11.02 -11.70 -9.93
C ALA A 276 -10.37 -10.75 -8.91
N ALA A 277 -9.44 -9.93 -9.39
CA ALA A 277 -8.72 -8.94 -8.59
C ALA A 277 -9.64 -7.79 -8.17
N ILE A 278 -10.22 -7.09 -9.14
CA ILE A 278 -11.12 -5.96 -8.91
C ILE A 278 -12.53 -6.33 -9.37
N ARG A 279 -13.51 -6.03 -8.51
CA ARG A 279 -14.92 -6.21 -8.80
C ARG A 279 -15.67 -4.94 -8.46
N LEU A 280 -16.10 -4.22 -9.48
CA LEU A 280 -16.93 -3.02 -9.36
C LEU A 280 -18.30 -3.29 -9.99
N PRO A 281 -19.32 -2.53 -9.60
CA PRO A 281 -20.61 -2.54 -10.31
C PRO A 281 -20.37 -2.26 -11.81
N PRO A 282 -21.09 -2.95 -12.71
CA PRO A 282 -20.88 -2.78 -14.14
C PRO A 282 -21.27 -1.35 -14.56
N PRO A 283 -20.37 -0.61 -15.23
CA PRO A 283 -20.69 0.71 -15.76
C PRO A 283 -21.63 0.58 -16.97
N VAL A 284 -22.43 1.62 -17.20
CA VAL A 284 -23.33 1.66 -18.37
C VAL A 284 -22.54 2.06 -19.63
N ALA A 285 -21.57 2.98 -19.49
CA ALA A 285 -20.75 3.45 -20.56
C ALA A 285 -19.27 3.51 -20.17
N LEU A 286 -18.38 3.47 -21.16
CA LEU A 286 -16.92 3.60 -20.90
C LEU A 286 -16.54 4.95 -20.26
N GLY A 287 -17.35 6.00 -20.45
CA GLY A 287 -17.17 7.28 -19.79
C GLY A 287 -17.38 7.24 -18.28
N ASP A 288 -18.11 6.23 -17.78
CA ASP A 288 -18.37 6.03 -16.36
C ASP A 288 -17.22 5.27 -15.67
N CYS A 289 -16.25 4.75 -16.44
CA CYS A 289 -15.10 4.02 -15.89
C CYS A 289 -14.08 4.96 -15.26
N HIS A 290 -13.38 4.47 -14.24
CA HIS A 290 -12.23 5.16 -13.68
C HIS A 290 -11.07 5.21 -14.68
N ARG A 291 -10.49 6.39 -14.89
CA ARG A 291 -9.29 6.62 -15.70
C ARG A 291 -8.24 7.35 -14.86
N PRO A 292 -7.55 6.68 -13.95
CA PRO A 292 -6.58 7.32 -13.08
C PRO A 292 -5.34 7.76 -13.88
N ALA A 293 -4.70 8.84 -13.44
CA ALA A 293 -3.32 9.08 -13.82
C ALA A 293 -2.44 7.97 -13.24
N TYR A 294 -1.41 7.53 -13.99
CA TYR A 294 -0.59 6.40 -13.55
C TYR A 294 0.88 6.55 -13.91
N ARG A 295 1.71 5.81 -13.17
CA ARG A 295 3.12 5.57 -13.48
C ARG A 295 3.36 4.07 -13.53
N VAL A 296 4.35 3.64 -14.32
CA VAL A 296 4.66 2.22 -14.51
C VAL A 296 6.08 1.94 -14.04
N PHE A 297 6.23 0.89 -13.26
CA PHE A 297 7.51 0.44 -12.73
C PHE A 297 7.73 -1.04 -13.06
N ARG A 298 8.97 -1.40 -13.33
CA ARG A 298 9.38 -2.80 -13.38
C ARG A 298 9.63 -3.29 -11.96
N MET A 299 9.06 -4.44 -11.61
CA MET A 299 9.21 -5.06 -10.28
C MET A 299 9.60 -6.54 -10.44
N GLY A 300 10.90 -6.78 -10.65
CA GLY A 300 11.40 -8.11 -11.02
C GLY A 300 10.87 -8.56 -12.36
N GLY A 301 10.08 -9.64 -12.35
CA GLY A 301 9.38 -10.16 -13.53
C GLY A 301 8.02 -9.51 -13.78
N ASP A 302 7.50 -8.78 -12.82
CA ASP A 302 6.16 -8.17 -12.84
C ASP A 302 6.21 -6.71 -13.31
N VAL A 303 5.05 -6.18 -13.69
CA VAL A 303 4.82 -4.76 -13.99
C VAL A 303 3.94 -4.18 -12.90
N LEU A 304 4.38 -3.10 -12.26
CA LEU A 304 3.61 -2.37 -11.25
C LEU A 304 3.03 -1.09 -11.85
N PHE A 305 1.71 -0.97 -11.82
CA PHE A 305 1.00 0.29 -12.04
C PHE A 305 0.79 0.97 -10.70
N ASP A 306 1.29 2.19 -10.57
CA ASP A 306 1.01 3.11 -9.47
C ASP A 306 -0.02 4.13 -9.95
N CYS A 307 -1.28 3.90 -9.64
CA CYS A 307 -2.42 4.69 -10.07
C CYS A 307 -2.77 5.76 -9.03
N ASP A 308 -2.85 7.02 -9.45
CA ASP A 308 -3.36 8.14 -8.66
C ASP A 308 -4.87 8.27 -8.88
N LEU A 309 -5.68 7.86 -7.89
CA LEU A 309 -7.14 7.85 -7.99
C LEU A 309 -7.77 9.22 -7.72
N ARG A 310 -6.99 10.18 -7.19
CA ARG A 310 -7.42 11.59 -7.01
C ARG A 310 -7.34 12.40 -8.31
N SER A 311 -6.52 11.94 -9.25
CA SER A 311 -6.30 12.59 -10.54
C SER A 311 -6.93 11.76 -11.65
N ARG A 312 -7.66 12.40 -12.56
CA ARG A 312 -8.11 11.76 -13.80
C ARG A 312 -7.12 12.06 -14.92
N LEU A 313 -6.87 11.09 -15.78
CA LEU A 313 -6.35 11.38 -17.11
C LEU A 313 -7.47 12.13 -17.82
N ASP A 314 -7.23 13.42 -18.14
CA ASP A 314 -8.06 14.14 -19.08
C ASP A 314 -8.15 13.32 -20.37
N ASP A 315 -9.31 13.37 -21.03
CA ASP A 315 -9.61 12.60 -22.23
C ASP A 315 -8.40 12.53 -23.17
N PHE A 316 -8.23 11.35 -23.81
CA PHE A 316 -7.14 11.07 -24.75
C PHE A 316 -6.62 12.33 -25.42
N PRO A 317 -5.33 12.66 -25.34
CA PRO A 317 -4.82 13.91 -25.90
C PRO A 317 -5.31 14.03 -27.34
N SER A 318 -6.16 15.03 -27.57
CA SER A 318 -6.72 15.35 -28.89
C SER A 318 -5.69 16.11 -29.71
N GLY A 319 -4.50 15.57 -29.83
CA GLY A 319 -3.40 16.15 -30.58
C GLY A 319 -2.68 15.10 -31.41
N ASP A 320 -2.19 15.51 -32.55
CA ASP A 320 -1.32 14.76 -33.48
C ASP A 320 0.07 14.46 -32.84
N GLU A 321 0.21 14.60 -31.55
CA GLU A 321 1.46 14.40 -30.83
C GLU A 321 1.70 12.90 -30.64
N ASP A 322 2.64 12.45 -31.42
CA ASP A 322 3.44 11.23 -31.29
C ASP A 322 2.66 9.92 -31.04
N ARG A 323 2.01 9.41 -32.11
CA ARG A 323 1.44 8.06 -32.16
C ARG A 323 2.54 6.98 -32.16
N THR A 324 3.65 7.20 -31.47
CA THR A 324 4.76 6.27 -31.43
C THR A 324 4.53 5.19 -30.38
N ILE A 325 4.81 3.96 -30.78
CA ILE A 325 4.94 2.85 -29.84
C ILE A 325 6.34 2.93 -29.24
N ALA A 326 6.45 3.16 -27.94
CA ALA A 326 7.72 3.16 -27.23
C ALA A 326 7.78 1.97 -26.25
N ARG A 327 8.97 1.37 -26.16
CA ARG A 327 9.26 0.41 -25.10
C ARG A 327 9.52 1.18 -23.80
N ILE A 328 8.69 0.96 -22.77
CA ILE A 328 8.78 1.66 -21.47
C ILE A 328 9.46 0.84 -20.37
N ILE A 329 9.81 -0.44 -20.65
CA ILE A 329 10.46 -1.35 -19.70
C ILE A 329 11.62 -2.08 -20.38
#